data_c3e29bfe79425957a1fbeff6c4ba9c94
#
_entry.id   c3e29bfe79425957a1fbeff6c4ba9c94
#
_cell.length_a   1.000
_cell.length_b   1.000
_cell.length_c   1.000
_cell.angle_alpha   90.00
_cell.angle_beta   90.00
_cell.angle_gamma   90.00
#
_symmetry.space_group_name_H-M   'P 1'
#
loop_
_entity.id
_entity.type
_entity.pdbx_description
1 polymer ?
#
loop_
_entity_poly.entity_id
_entity_poly.type
_entity_poly.pdbx_seq_one_letter_code
_entity_poly.pdbx_strand_id
1 'polypeptide(L)'
;MRYFWLVIFVLSVGSVSAQNSARVRELEKQRKAALAEIEMTSQLLDETRQTARNSLNRLNLLSKQILSRKQVISLLNQEIGEIDKQIAASRRNISQLEKELGNKRQNYGKSVQSIYKRRSSQDKLLFILSADNFAQSLRRMRYLREYADWQKKQASEIIGKQKEIVGKQKELEKTRAEKNALLGAREDESRKLQTEESSQKEEVQQLNKKQKQLQADLKKKKKQADALNRQIEKQIAEEIARAEAEAKAARERAARAE
;
A
#
# COMPACT_ATOMS: atom_id res chain seq x y z
N MET A 1 18.30 13.55 44.42
CA MET A 1 18.59 13.61 42.97
C MET A 1 18.69 12.21 42.29
N ARG A 2 18.11 11.12 42.83
CA ARG A 2 18.16 9.76 42.23
C ARG A 2 16.87 9.36 41.50
N TYR A 3 15.82 10.18 41.54
CA TYR A 3 14.52 9.89 40.91
C TYR A 3 14.26 10.69 39.63
N PHE A 4 15.13 11.63 39.30
CA PHE A 4 15.02 12.46 38.08
C PHE A 4 15.46 11.72 36.81
N TRP A 5 16.29 10.69 36.95
CA TRP A 5 16.77 9.86 35.82
C TRP A 5 15.79 8.74 35.39
N LEU A 6 14.88 8.32 36.28
CA LEU A 6 13.87 7.31 35.96
C LEU A 6 12.67 7.84 35.18
N VAL A 7 12.38 9.15 35.26
CA VAL A 7 11.28 9.78 34.53
C VAL A 7 11.66 10.04 33.07
N ILE A 8 12.95 10.23 32.75
CA ILE A 8 13.42 10.45 31.37
C ILE A 8 13.45 9.16 30.54
N PHE A 9 13.59 7.98 31.19
CA PHE A 9 13.63 6.71 30.45
C PHE A 9 12.25 6.16 30.08
N VAL A 10 11.18 6.57 30.77
CA VAL A 10 9.79 6.17 30.43
C VAL A 10 9.23 6.97 29.24
N LEU A 11 9.76 8.18 28.98
CA LEU A 11 9.32 9.02 27.85
C LEU A 11 9.93 8.64 26.49
N SER A 12 10.99 7.82 26.45
CA SER A 12 11.66 7.44 25.20
C SER A 12 11.07 6.22 24.50
N VAL A 13 10.26 5.40 25.15
CA VAL A 13 9.63 4.21 24.55
C VAL A 13 8.32 4.53 23.82
N GLY A 14 7.69 5.68 24.12
CA GLY A 14 6.45 6.13 23.49
C GLY A 14 6.62 6.68 22.06
N SER A 15 7.84 7.10 21.69
CA SER A 15 8.06 7.84 20.43
C SER A 15 8.13 6.94 19.20
N VAL A 16 8.54 5.69 19.32
CA VAL A 16 8.71 4.78 18.16
C VAL A 16 7.36 4.26 17.65
N SER A 17 6.41 3.99 18.55
CA SER A 17 5.06 3.55 18.15
C SER A 17 4.26 4.69 17.49
N ALA A 18 4.44 5.94 17.94
CA ALA A 18 3.77 7.11 17.40
C ALA A 18 4.29 7.46 15.99
N GLN A 19 5.59 7.31 15.72
CA GLN A 19 6.19 7.56 14.42
C GLN A 19 5.74 6.55 13.36
N ASN A 20 5.63 5.26 13.70
CA ASN A 20 5.15 4.24 12.77
C ASN A 20 3.67 4.43 12.43
N SER A 21 2.83 4.81 13.41
CA SER A 21 1.41 5.11 13.15
C SER A 21 1.21 6.39 12.33
N ALA A 22 2.07 7.40 12.51
CA ALA A 22 2.05 8.63 11.71
C ALA A 22 2.44 8.34 10.25
N ARG A 23 3.43 7.47 10.02
CA ARG A 23 3.85 7.04 8.69
C ARG A 23 2.75 6.28 7.95
N VAL A 24 2.09 5.34 8.62
CA VAL A 24 0.97 4.59 8.03
C VAL A 24 -0.18 5.53 7.69
N ARG A 25 -0.56 6.44 8.58
CA ARG A 25 -1.60 7.44 8.31
C ARG A 25 -1.28 8.35 7.12
N GLU A 26 -0.02 8.75 6.98
CA GLU A 26 0.41 9.56 5.83
C GLU A 26 0.30 8.75 4.52
N LEU A 27 0.70 7.48 4.53
CA LEU A 27 0.56 6.59 3.38
C LEU A 27 -0.93 6.34 3.04
N GLU A 28 -1.78 6.14 4.03
CA GLU A 28 -3.23 6.02 3.84
C GLU A 28 -3.84 7.29 3.22
N LYS A 29 -3.43 8.48 3.70
CA LYS A 29 -3.87 9.76 3.14
C LYS A 29 -3.46 9.91 1.68
N GLN A 30 -2.21 9.60 1.37
CA GLN A 30 -1.69 9.63 -0.01
C GLN A 30 -2.41 8.61 -0.90
N ARG A 31 -2.65 7.39 -0.41
CA ARG A 31 -3.44 6.37 -1.11
C ARG A 31 -4.86 6.85 -1.41
N LYS A 32 -5.55 7.42 -0.41
CA LYS A 32 -6.91 7.93 -0.57
C LYS A 32 -6.97 9.08 -1.60
N ALA A 33 -5.99 9.99 -1.59
CA ALA A 33 -5.88 11.05 -2.59
C ALA A 33 -5.65 10.48 -4.01
N ALA A 34 -4.78 9.48 -4.15
CA ALA A 34 -4.52 8.83 -5.42
C ALA A 34 -5.74 8.03 -5.93
N LEU A 35 -6.52 7.39 -5.05
CA LEU A 35 -7.77 6.72 -5.42
C LEU A 35 -8.82 7.71 -5.92
N ALA A 36 -8.95 8.88 -5.28
CA ALA A 36 -9.84 9.94 -5.74
C ALA A 36 -9.43 10.48 -7.12
N GLU A 37 -8.13 10.58 -7.40
CA GLU A 37 -7.62 10.97 -8.72
C GLU A 37 -7.94 9.90 -9.78
N ILE A 38 -7.84 8.61 -9.47
CA ILE A 38 -8.24 7.52 -10.35
C ILE A 38 -9.73 7.62 -10.69
N GLU A 39 -10.58 7.81 -9.70
CA GLU A 39 -12.04 7.91 -9.87
C GLU A 39 -12.39 9.09 -10.79
N MET A 40 -11.83 10.27 -10.53
CA MET A 40 -12.04 11.45 -11.38
C MET A 40 -11.56 11.21 -12.81
N THR A 41 -10.42 10.55 -12.98
CA THR A 41 -9.88 10.21 -14.31
C THR A 41 -10.76 9.19 -15.03
N SER A 42 -11.35 8.22 -14.30
CA SER A 42 -12.32 7.26 -14.84
C SER A 42 -13.58 7.94 -15.36
N GLN A 43 -14.13 8.88 -14.58
CA GLN A 43 -15.30 9.67 -14.98
C GLN A 43 -15.02 10.47 -16.26
N LEU A 44 -13.87 11.15 -16.31
CA LEU A 44 -13.44 11.88 -17.51
C LEU A 44 -13.25 10.96 -18.73
N LEU A 45 -12.76 9.73 -18.49
CA LEU A 45 -12.60 8.74 -19.55
C LEU A 45 -13.97 8.31 -20.10
N ASP A 46 -14.97 8.09 -19.24
CA ASP A 46 -16.32 7.72 -19.66
C ASP A 46 -17.05 8.86 -20.38
N GLU A 47 -16.90 10.09 -19.94
CA GLU A 47 -17.38 11.28 -20.66
C GLU A 47 -16.73 11.42 -22.03
N THR A 48 -15.43 11.12 -22.14
CA THR A 48 -14.69 11.19 -23.40
C THR A 48 -15.11 10.07 -24.37
N ARG A 49 -15.57 8.90 -23.87
CA ARG A 49 -16.15 7.82 -24.70
C ARG A 49 -17.36 8.27 -25.49
N GLN A 50 -18.16 9.15 -24.95
CA GLN A 50 -19.37 9.65 -25.62
C GLN A 50 -19.03 10.65 -26.74
N THR A 51 -17.91 11.34 -26.61
CA THR A 51 -17.45 12.32 -27.61
C THR A 51 -16.34 11.73 -28.50
N ALA A 52 -16.65 10.70 -29.25
CA ALA A 52 -15.79 9.81 -30.05
C ALA A 52 -14.69 10.43 -30.96
N ARG A 53 -14.17 11.63 -30.68
CA ARG A 53 -13.22 12.32 -31.58
C ARG A 53 -11.80 12.49 -31.09
N ASN A 54 -11.42 12.00 -29.89
CA ASN A 54 -10.06 12.24 -29.41
C ASN A 54 -9.42 11.03 -28.73
N SER A 55 -9.10 9.99 -29.53
CA SER A 55 -8.33 8.80 -29.09
C SER A 55 -7.04 9.17 -28.35
N LEU A 56 -6.38 10.25 -28.73
CA LEU A 56 -5.16 10.73 -28.07
C LEU A 56 -5.44 11.26 -26.65
N ASN A 57 -6.51 12.01 -26.45
CA ASN A 57 -6.88 12.48 -25.11
C ASN A 57 -7.27 11.32 -24.22
N ARG A 58 -8.01 10.34 -24.75
CA ARG A 58 -8.37 9.12 -24.04
C ARG A 58 -7.14 8.32 -23.60
N LEU A 59 -6.15 8.13 -24.47
CA LEU A 59 -4.89 7.47 -24.14
C LEU A 59 -4.12 8.23 -23.07
N ASN A 60 -4.12 9.56 -23.12
CA ASN A 60 -3.45 10.37 -22.09
C ASN A 60 -4.15 10.22 -20.73
N LEU A 61 -5.49 10.24 -20.69
CA LEU A 61 -6.25 9.99 -19.46
C LEU A 61 -5.99 8.59 -18.91
N LEU A 62 -6.02 7.57 -19.78
CA LEU A 62 -5.73 6.19 -19.40
C LEU A 62 -4.31 6.01 -18.88
N SER A 63 -3.34 6.68 -19.50
CA SER A 63 -1.94 6.69 -19.01
C SER A 63 -1.82 7.30 -17.62
N LYS A 64 -2.53 8.41 -17.36
CA LYS A 64 -2.58 9.02 -16.02
C LYS A 64 -3.22 8.08 -14.99
N GLN A 65 -4.32 7.44 -15.37
CA GLN A 65 -5.01 6.46 -14.49
C GLN A 65 -4.09 5.28 -14.13
N ILE A 66 -3.39 4.72 -15.12
CA ILE A 66 -2.39 3.66 -14.92
C ILE A 66 -1.29 4.12 -13.96
N LEU A 67 -0.75 5.33 -14.14
CA LEU A 67 0.28 5.89 -13.24
C LEU A 67 -0.24 6.04 -11.81
N SER A 68 -1.44 6.61 -11.63
CA SER A 68 -2.06 6.75 -10.31
C SER A 68 -2.31 5.40 -9.64
N ARG A 69 -2.75 4.36 -10.40
CA ARG A 69 -2.89 3.01 -9.85
C ARG A 69 -1.56 2.40 -9.43
N LYS A 70 -0.51 2.55 -10.24
CA LYS A 70 0.83 2.09 -9.86
C LYS A 70 1.30 2.76 -8.58
N GLN A 71 0.98 4.03 -8.39
CA GLN A 71 1.28 4.75 -7.16
C GLN A 71 0.48 4.20 -5.97
N VAL A 72 -0.83 3.95 -6.12
CA VAL A 72 -1.67 3.33 -5.08
C VAL A 72 -1.11 1.97 -4.68
N ILE A 73 -0.78 1.10 -5.65
CA ILE A 73 -0.19 -0.21 -5.37
C ILE A 73 1.15 -0.07 -4.63
N SER A 74 1.97 0.90 -5.00
CA SER A 74 3.23 1.18 -4.31
C SER A 74 3.02 1.61 -2.86
N LEU A 75 2.04 2.49 -2.60
CA LEU A 75 1.67 2.92 -1.25
C LEU A 75 1.11 1.77 -0.42
N LEU A 76 0.24 0.94 -0.99
CA LEU A 76 -0.26 -0.27 -0.33
C LEU A 76 0.87 -1.23 0.07
N ASN A 77 1.85 -1.43 -0.82
CA ASN A 77 3.01 -2.26 -0.51
C ASN A 77 3.87 -1.68 0.64
N GLN A 78 4.05 -0.36 0.68
CA GLN A 78 4.75 0.31 1.77
C GLN A 78 3.98 0.17 3.10
N GLU A 79 2.67 0.40 3.09
CA GLU A 79 1.80 0.27 4.25
C GLU A 79 1.82 -1.18 4.80
N ILE A 80 1.69 -2.17 3.93
CA ILE A 80 1.81 -3.59 4.29
C ILE A 80 3.18 -3.87 4.92
N GLY A 81 4.26 -3.32 4.35
CA GLY A 81 5.61 -3.47 4.88
C GLY A 81 5.78 -2.87 6.28
N GLU A 82 5.20 -1.72 6.56
CA GLU A 82 5.21 -1.12 7.90
C GLU A 82 4.39 -1.94 8.90
N ILE A 83 3.22 -2.44 8.49
CA ILE A 83 2.41 -3.33 9.33
C ILE A 83 3.16 -4.64 9.63
N ASP A 84 3.92 -5.20 8.69
CA ASP A 84 4.74 -6.38 8.94
C ASP A 84 5.82 -6.16 10.00
N LYS A 85 6.45 -4.99 9.99
CA LYS A 85 7.39 -4.58 11.04
C LYS A 85 6.70 -4.49 12.41
N GLN A 86 5.50 -3.90 12.47
CA GLN A 86 4.71 -3.81 13.70
C GLN A 86 4.32 -5.20 14.22
N ILE A 87 3.86 -6.11 13.35
CA ILE A 87 3.55 -7.48 13.69
C ILE A 87 4.78 -8.20 14.27
N ALA A 88 5.94 -8.04 13.62
CA ALA A 88 7.19 -8.64 14.09
C ALA A 88 7.63 -8.09 15.47
N ALA A 89 7.49 -6.79 15.69
CA ALA A 89 7.78 -6.15 16.97
C ALA A 89 6.82 -6.61 18.06
N SER A 90 5.50 -6.66 17.77
CA SER A 90 4.48 -7.15 18.72
C SER A 90 4.72 -8.61 19.11
N ARG A 91 5.06 -9.47 18.16
CA ARG A 91 5.40 -10.89 18.45
C ARG A 91 6.60 -11.01 19.37
N ARG A 92 7.66 -10.22 19.14
CA ARG A 92 8.85 -10.22 20.01
C ARG A 92 8.51 -9.76 21.42
N ASN A 93 7.70 -8.69 21.54
CA ASN A 93 7.27 -8.17 22.83
C ASN A 93 6.42 -9.21 23.60
N ILE A 94 5.43 -9.82 22.93
CA ILE A 94 4.62 -10.89 23.54
C ILE A 94 5.50 -12.03 24.01
N SER A 95 6.45 -12.53 23.19
CA SER A 95 7.37 -13.60 23.56
C SER A 95 8.24 -13.24 24.77
N GLN A 96 8.70 -12.00 24.86
CA GLN A 96 9.43 -11.51 26.03
C GLN A 96 8.56 -11.50 27.29
N LEU A 97 7.35 -10.95 27.20
CA LEU A 97 6.38 -10.94 28.31
C LEU A 97 6.02 -12.35 28.79
N GLU A 98 5.84 -13.29 27.87
CA GLU A 98 5.59 -14.71 28.18
C GLU A 98 6.76 -15.36 28.94
N LYS A 99 8.01 -15.10 28.54
CA LYS A 99 9.22 -15.56 29.26
C LYS A 99 9.27 -14.97 30.67
N GLU A 100 9.05 -13.66 30.79
CA GLU A 100 9.03 -12.99 32.10
C GLU A 100 7.91 -13.54 32.99
N LEU A 101 6.73 -13.78 32.44
CA LEU A 101 5.61 -14.39 33.15
C LEU A 101 5.96 -15.81 33.58
N GLY A 102 6.60 -16.61 32.70
CA GLY A 102 7.08 -17.96 33.02
C GLY A 102 8.04 -17.97 34.22
N ASN A 103 9.04 -17.09 34.20
CA ASN A 103 10.01 -16.94 35.29
C ASN A 103 9.33 -16.49 36.58
N LYS A 104 8.42 -15.51 36.53
CA LYS A 104 7.67 -15.08 37.72
C LYS A 104 6.80 -16.20 38.30
N ARG A 105 6.09 -16.94 37.45
CA ARG A 105 5.29 -18.11 37.88
C ARG A 105 6.16 -19.21 38.51
N GLN A 106 7.30 -19.51 37.93
CA GLN A 106 8.23 -20.51 38.50
C GLN A 106 8.74 -20.08 39.87
N ASN A 107 9.17 -18.82 40.02
CA ASN A 107 9.66 -18.29 41.29
C ASN A 107 8.56 -18.24 42.34
N TYR A 108 7.35 -17.79 41.96
CA TYR A 108 6.21 -17.81 42.84
C TYR A 108 5.82 -19.23 43.25
N GLY A 109 5.82 -20.20 42.31
CA GLY A 109 5.53 -21.60 42.60
C GLY A 109 6.51 -22.21 43.61
N LYS A 110 7.82 -21.95 43.44
CA LYS A 110 8.84 -22.37 44.41
C LYS A 110 8.59 -21.79 45.80
N SER A 111 8.22 -20.52 45.87
CA SER A 111 7.86 -19.81 47.09
C SER A 111 6.64 -20.44 47.78
N VAL A 112 5.56 -20.70 47.04
CA VAL A 112 4.37 -21.36 47.53
C VAL A 112 4.63 -22.76 48.01
N GLN A 113 5.40 -23.55 47.24
CA GLN A 113 5.79 -24.91 47.61
C GLN A 113 6.60 -24.95 48.90
N SER A 114 7.51 -23.99 49.10
CA SER A 114 8.29 -23.86 50.32
C SER A 114 7.40 -23.64 51.56
N ILE A 115 6.36 -22.83 51.42
CA ILE A 115 5.36 -22.59 52.51
C ILE A 115 4.49 -23.80 52.71
N TYR A 116 4.04 -24.46 51.63
CA TYR A 116 3.19 -25.64 51.77
C TYR A 116 3.87 -26.78 52.55
N LYS A 117 5.18 -26.98 52.35
CA LYS A 117 6.00 -27.95 53.11
C LYS A 117 6.11 -27.58 54.59
N ARG A 118 5.90 -26.29 54.98
CA ARG A 118 5.94 -25.76 56.36
C ARG A 118 4.61 -25.23 56.78
N ARG A 119 3.53 -25.89 56.39
CA ARG A 119 2.16 -25.36 56.51
C ARG A 119 1.60 -25.35 57.91
N SER A 120 2.15 -26.07 58.85
CA SER A 120 1.65 -26.15 60.21
C SER A 120 1.65 -24.75 60.86
N SER A 121 0.50 -24.35 61.38
CA SER A 121 0.41 -23.15 62.23
C SER A 121 1.37 -23.26 63.41
N GLN A 122 1.60 -24.50 63.89
CA GLN A 122 2.58 -24.82 64.92
C GLN A 122 3.99 -24.46 64.50
N ASP A 123 4.39 -24.73 63.24
CA ASP A 123 5.75 -24.39 62.74
C ASP A 123 5.99 -22.88 62.70
N LYS A 124 4.98 -22.10 62.36
CA LYS A 124 5.06 -20.60 62.38
C LYS A 124 5.16 -20.07 63.82
N LEU A 125 4.36 -20.64 64.72
CA LEU A 125 4.42 -20.28 66.13
C LEU A 125 5.76 -20.72 66.75
N LEU A 126 6.22 -21.96 66.48
CA LEU A 126 7.53 -22.44 66.87
C LEU A 126 8.66 -21.56 66.35
N PHE A 127 8.58 -21.13 65.08
CA PHE A 127 9.56 -20.20 64.49
C PHE A 127 9.63 -18.87 65.22
N ILE A 128 8.50 -18.34 65.70
CA ILE A 128 8.44 -17.07 66.45
C ILE A 128 8.92 -17.30 67.88
N LEU A 129 8.46 -18.38 68.53
CA LEU A 129 8.70 -18.66 69.93
C LEU A 129 10.12 -19.25 70.19
N SER A 130 10.75 -19.85 69.20
CA SER A 130 12.17 -20.34 69.25
C SER A 130 13.20 -19.22 69.12
N ALA A 131 12.79 -17.96 69.29
CA ALA A 131 13.73 -16.84 69.29
C ALA A 131 14.40 -16.69 70.66
N ASP A 132 15.69 -16.29 70.63
CA ASP A 132 16.51 -16.14 71.83
C ASP A 132 16.08 -14.98 72.74
N ASN A 133 15.35 -14.00 72.13
CA ASN A 133 14.85 -12.86 72.88
C ASN A 133 13.60 -12.26 72.22
N PHE A 134 12.86 -11.43 72.92
CA PHE A 134 11.62 -10.78 72.46
C PHE A 134 11.81 -9.93 71.22
N ALA A 135 12.91 -9.20 71.13
CA ALA A 135 13.21 -8.38 69.95
C ALA A 135 13.40 -9.23 68.70
N GLN A 136 13.97 -10.42 68.80
CA GLN A 136 14.13 -11.38 67.71
C GLN A 136 12.76 -11.99 67.32
N SER A 137 11.88 -12.33 68.29
CA SER A 137 10.53 -12.79 67.99
C SER A 137 9.72 -11.75 67.19
N LEU A 138 9.84 -10.46 67.55
CA LEU A 138 9.18 -9.37 66.86
C LEU A 138 9.71 -9.20 65.41
N ARG A 139 11.05 -9.36 65.22
CA ARG A 139 11.64 -9.35 63.88
C ARG A 139 11.15 -10.52 63.00
N ARG A 140 11.05 -11.73 63.60
CA ARG A 140 10.53 -12.92 62.87
C ARG A 140 9.06 -12.77 62.51
N MET A 141 8.25 -12.18 63.35
CA MET A 141 6.85 -11.86 63.04
C MET A 141 6.71 -10.84 61.92
N ARG A 142 7.51 -9.77 61.95
CA ARG A 142 7.58 -8.77 60.85
C ARG A 142 7.98 -9.43 59.56
N TYR A 143 9.00 -10.25 59.53
CA TYR A 143 9.47 -11.02 58.36
C TYR A 143 8.35 -11.86 57.72
N LEU A 144 7.60 -12.61 58.54
CA LEU A 144 6.45 -13.40 58.07
C LEU A 144 5.35 -12.55 57.41
N ARG A 145 5.10 -11.39 57.98
CA ARG A 145 4.12 -10.43 57.41
C ARG A 145 4.60 -9.85 56.09
N GLU A 146 5.81 -9.34 56.06
CA GLU A 146 6.44 -8.79 54.83
C GLU A 146 6.49 -9.82 53.72
N TYR A 147 6.79 -11.08 54.08
CA TYR A 147 6.82 -12.18 53.11
C TYR A 147 5.40 -12.49 52.57
N ALA A 148 4.40 -12.48 53.39
CA ALA A 148 3.00 -12.65 52.93
C ALA A 148 2.55 -11.53 52.01
N ASP A 149 2.92 -10.29 52.32
CA ASP A 149 2.59 -9.12 51.48
C ASP A 149 3.36 -9.18 50.14
N TRP A 150 4.63 -9.59 50.17
CA TRP A 150 5.39 -9.83 48.94
C TRP A 150 4.74 -10.90 48.06
N GLN A 151 4.25 -12.02 48.66
CA GLN A 151 3.55 -13.06 47.87
C GLN A 151 2.26 -12.53 47.23
N LYS A 152 1.43 -11.75 47.95
CA LYS A 152 0.25 -11.14 47.36
C LYS A 152 0.60 -10.22 46.20
N LYS A 153 1.66 -9.43 46.37
CA LYS A 153 2.17 -8.55 45.31
C LYS A 153 2.61 -9.36 44.08
N GLN A 154 3.38 -10.46 44.26
CA GLN A 154 3.79 -11.31 43.15
C GLN A 154 2.60 -11.95 42.43
N ALA A 155 1.59 -12.42 43.16
CA ALA A 155 0.37 -12.96 42.56
C ALA A 155 -0.36 -11.90 41.71
N SER A 156 -0.50 -10.69 42.24
CA SER A 156 -1.13 -9.58 41.52
C SER A 156 -0.35 -9.20 40.22
N GLU A 157 0.98 -9.16 40.32
CA GLU A 157 1.84 -8.88 39.16
C GLU A 157 1.73 -9.97 38.07
N ILE A 158 1.64 -11.25 38.45
CA ILE A 158 1.43 -12.37 37.53
C ILE A 158 0.11 -12.21 36.79
N ILE A 159 -0.98 -11.88 37.51
CA ILE A 159 -2.32 -11.64 36.92
C ILE A 159 -2.27 -10.43 36.00
N GLY A 160 -1.61 -9.36 36.42
CA GLY A 160 -1.44 -8.14 35.61
C GLY A 160 -0.73 -8.42 34.28
N LYS A 161 0.44 -9.11 34.35
CA LYS A 161 1.19 -9.52 33.14
C LYS A 161 0.38 -10.44 32.23
N GLN A 162 -0.41 -11.35 32.79
CA GLN A 162 -1.26 -12.21 31.98
C GLN A 162 -2.33 -11.41 31.22
N LYS A 163 -2.97 -10.45 31.88
CA LYS A 163 -3.93 -9.55 31.22
C LYS A 163 -3.27 -8.71 30.12
N GLU A 164 -2.06 -8.22 30.39
CA GLU A 164 -1.28 -7.46 29.40
C GLU A 164 -0.99 -8.30 28.14
N ILE A 165 -0.55 -9.55 28.30
CA ILE A 165 -0.29 -10.47 27.18
C ILE A 165 -1.56 -10.70 26.36
N VAL A 166 -2.70 -10.97 27.02
CA VAL A 166 -3.99 -11.15 26.33
C VAL A 166 -4.38 -9.90 25.54
N GLY A 167 -4.17 -8.71 26.14
CA GLY A 167 -4.39 -7.44 25.45
C GLY A 167 -3.53 -7.30 24.19
N LYS A 168 -2.24 -7.57 24.32
CA LYS A 168 -1.28 -7.53 23.19
C LYS A 168 -1.60 -8.56 22.11
N GLN A 169 -2.06 -9.75 22.46
CA GLN A 169 -2.49 -10.76 21.49
C GLN A 169 -3.72 -10.30 20.70
N LYS A 170 -4.71 -9.70 21.34
CA LYS A 170 -5.88 -9.13 20.65
C LYS A 170 -5.50 -7.98 19.70
N GLU A 171 -4.60 -7.10 20.12
CA GLU A 171 -4.07 -6.02 19.30
C GLU A 171 -3.35 -6.59 18.06
N LEU A 172 -2.53 -7.62 18.26
CA LEU A 172 -1.85 -8.31 17.15
C LEU A 172 -2.82 -8.96 16.16
N GLU A 173 -3.90 -9.57 16.63
CA GLU A 173 -4.95 -10.15 15.77
C GLU A 173 -5.63 -9.06 14.92
N LYS A 174 -5.95 -7.90 15.55
CA LYS A 174 -6.51 -6.76 14.84
C LYS A 174 -5.58 -6.27 13.74
N THR A 175 -4.29 -6.07 14.05
CA THR A 175 -3.30 -5.63 13.06
C THR A 175 -3.14 -6.64 11.92
N ARG A 176 -3.26 -7.95 12.19
CA ARG A 176 -3.27 -8.99 11.14
C ARG A 176 -4.50 -8.90 10.23
N ALA A 177 -5.67 -8.63 10.81
CA ALA A 177 -6.89 -8.45 10.02
C ALA A 177 -6.79 -7.21 9.11
N GLU A 178 -6.24 -6.11 9.61
CA GLU A 178 -5.94 -4.90 8.82
C GLU A 178 -4.99 -5.24 7.65
N LYS A 179 -3.91 -5.97 7.92
CA LYS A 179 -3.00 -6.43 6.85
C LYS A 179 -3.72 -7.23 5.77
N ASN A 180 -4.57 -8.17 6.17
CA ASN A 180 -5.31 -9.01 5.21
C ASN A 180 -6.25 -8.17 4.33
N ALA A 181 -6.90 -7.16 4.91
CA ALA A 181 -7.73 -6.22 4.15
C ALA A 181 -6.91 -5.44 3.11
N LEU A 182 -5.71 -4.97 3.49
CA LEU A 182 -4.80 -4.28 2.57
C LEU A 182 -4.27 -5.18 1.45
N LEU A 183 -4.00 -6.46 1.75
CA LEU A 183 -3.62 -7.45 0.73
C LEU A 183 -4.73 -7.65 -0.29
N GLY A 184 -5.99 -7.74 0.15
CA GLY A 184 -7.14 -7.79 -0.73
C GLY A 184 -7.27 -6.54 -1.60
N ALA A 185 -7.17 -5.36 -1.00
CA ALA A 185 -7.21 -4.09 -1.73
C ALA A 185 -6.08 -3.99 -2.79
N ARG A 186 -4.86 -4.41 -2.44
CA ARG A 186 -3.73 -4.45 -3.39
C ARG A 186 -3.99 -5.39 -4.56
N GLU A 187 -4.57 -6.55 -4.31
CA GLU A 187 -4.89 -7.53 -5.36
C GLU A 187 -5.96 -6.98 -6.29
N ASP A 188 -6.99 -6.33 -5.76
CA ASP A 188 -8.04 -5.68 -6.56
C ASP A 188 -7.47 -4.56 -7.44
N GLU A 189 -6.60 -3.71 -6.88
CA GLU A 189 -5.94 -2.65 -7.65
C GLU A 189 -5.00 -3.23 -8.72
N SER A 190 -4.32 -4.34 -8.44
CA SER A 190 -3.48 -5.04 -9.42
C SER A 190 -4.30 -5.60 -10.58
N ARG A 191 -5.47 -6.18 -10.31
CA ARG A 191 -6.39 -6.67 -11.36
C ARG A 191 -6.90 -5.52 -12.24
N LYS A 192 -7.32 -4.41 -11.61
CA LYS A 192 -7.76 -3.22 -12.34
C LYS A 192 -6.63 -2.64 -13.20
N LEU A 193 -5.41 -2.58 -12.67
CA LEU A 193 -4.23 -2.13 -13.40
C LEU A 193 -3.99 -2.99 -14.64
N GLN A 194 -4.04 -4.31 -14.50
CA GLN A 194 -3.86 -5.25 -15.61
C GLN A 194 -4.90 -5.03 -16.70
N THR A 195 -6.16 -4.81 -16.32
CA THR A 195 -7.24 -4.50 -17.27
C THR A 195 -6.98 -3.20 -18.01
N GLU A 196 -6.55 -2.15 -17.31
CA GLU A 196 -6.26 -0.85 -17.90
C GLU A 196 -5.03 -0.87 -18.82
N GLU A 197 -3.96 -1.60 -18.44
CA GLU A 197 -2.79 -1.80 -19.30
C GLU A 197 -3.15 -2.58 -20.58
N SER A 198 -4.02 -3.59 -20.46
CA SER A 198 -4.56 -4.32 -21.60
C SER A 198 -5.36 -3.41 -22.53
N SER A 199 -6.29 -2.63 -21.97
CA SER A 199 -7.07 -1.64 -22.73
C SER A 199 -6.18 -0.59 -23.40
N GLN A 200 -5.16 -0.11 -22.72
CA GLN A 200 -4.19 0.84 -23.30
C GLN A 200 -3.47 0.23 -24.49
N LYS A 201 -3.01 -1.01 -24.35
CA LYS A 201 -2.32 -1.73 -25.42
C LYS A 201 -3.22 -1.93 -26.64
N GLU A 202 -4.45 -2.31 -26.43
CA GLU A 202 -5.45 -2.46 -27.50
C GLU A 202 -5.74 -1.14 -28.22
N GLU A 203 -5.93 -0.05 -27.47
CA GLU A 203 -6.17 1.28 -28.01
C GLU A 203 -4.97 1.75 -28.85
N VAL A 204 -3.73 1.55 -28.36
CA VAL A 204 -2.50 1.85 -29.11
C VAL A 204 -2.41 1.02 -30.39
N GLN A 205 -2.73 -0.27 -30.32
CA GLN A 205 -2.74 -1.14 -31.50
C GLN A 205 -3.79 -0.67 -32.54
N GLN A 206 -4.98 -0.31 -32.09
CA GLN A 206 -6.03 0.19 -32.97
C GLN A 206 -5.64 1.52 -33.63
N LEU A 207 -5.04 2.44 -32.85
CA LEU A 207 -4.53 3.71 -33.37
C LEU A 207 -3.43 3.48 -34.41
N ASN A 208 -2.47 2.62 -34.10
CA ASN A 208 -1.39 2.27 -35.01
C ASN A 208 -1.93 1.65 -36.31
N LYS A 209 -2.94 0.76 -36.18
CA LYS A 209 -3.61 0.14 -37.34
C LYS A 209 -4.32 1.20 -38.18
N LYS A 210 -5.11 2.08 -37.53
CA LYS A 210 -5.77 3.20 -38.21
C LYS A 210 -4.79 4.15 -38.87
N GLN A 211 -3.68 4.49 -38.17
CA GLN A 211 -2.62 5.34 -38.73
C GLN A 211 -2.01 4.72 -39.96
N LYS A 212 -1.65 3.41 -39.94
CA LYS A 212 -1.13 2.68 -41.08
C LYS A 212 -2.13 2.65 -42.23
N GLN A 213 -3.40 2.40 -41.96
CA GLN A 213 -4.48 2.42 -42.94
C GLN A 213 -4.59 3.81 -43.57
N LEU A 214 -4.66 4.87 -42.72
CA LEU A 214 -4.75 6.23 -43.20
C LEU A 214 -3.53 6.64 -44.05
N GLN A 215 -2.33 6.26 -43.63
CA GLN A 215 -1.11 6.51 -44.41
C GLN A 215 -1.15 5.77 -45.75
N ALA A 216 -1.60 4.50 -45.77
CA ALA A 216 -1.78 3.73 -46.99
C ALA A 216 -2.80 4.36 -47.94
N ASP A 217 -3.94 4.80 -47.36
CA ASP A 217 -5.01 5.47 -48.12
C ASP A 217 -4.55 6.83 -48.67
N LEU A 218 -3.82 7.62 -47.86
CA LEU A 218 -3.23 8.88 -48.31
C LEU A 218 -2.23 8.64 -49.44
N LYS A 219 -1.36 7.62 -49.29
CA LYS A 219 -0.41 7.26 -50.34
C LYS A 219 -1.11 6.81 -51.62
N LYS A 220 -2.18 6.02 -51.49
CA LYS A 220 -3.03 5.60 -52.63
C LYS A 220 -3.71 6.79 -53.28
N LYS A 221 -4.34 7.65 -52.48
CA LYS A 221 -5.00 8.88 -52.98
C LYS A 221 -4.00 9.81 -53.65
N LYS A 222 -2.81 10.01 -53.07
CA LYS A 222 -1.74 10.81 -53.71
C LYS A 222 -1.32 10.23 -55.05
N LYS A 223 -1.07 8.90 -55.12
CA LYS A 223 -0.76 8.25 -56.41
C LYS A 223 -1.87 8.39 -57.43
N GLN A 224 -3.13 8.30 -56.99
CA GLN A 224 -4.29 8.50 -57.86
C GLN A 224 -4.38 9.97 -58.36
N ALA A 225 -4.15 10.93 -57.47
CA ALA A 225 -4.10 12.35 -57.82
C ALA A 225 -2.93 12.65 -58.79
N ASP A 226 -1.74 12.11 -58.50
CA ASP A 226 -0.60 12.29 -59.43
C ASP A 226 -0.85 11.62 -60.79
N ALA A 227 -1.49 10.45 -60.83
CA ALA A 227 -1.89 9.79 -62.10
C ALA A 227 -2.96 10.62 -62.85
N LEU A 228 -3.92 11.17 -62.12
CA LEU A 228 -4.96 12.03 -62.67
C LEU A 228 -4.32 13.31 -63.24
N ASN A 229 -3.45 13.98 -62.51
CA ASN A 229 -2.74 15.16 -62.98
C ASN A 229 -1.97 14.88 -64.28
N ARG A 230 -1.24 13.75 -64.34
CA ARG A 230 -0.55 13.35 -65.59
C ARG A 230 -1.50 13.10 -66.74
N GLN A 231 -2.70 12.54 -66.48
CA GLN A 231 -3.71 12.36 -67.50
C GLN A 231 -4.27 13.70 -67.99
N ILE A 232 -4.52 14.65 -67.05
CA ILE A 232 -4.97 16.00 -67.38
C ILE A 232 -3.92 16.74 -68.19
N GLU A 233 -2.65 16.72 -67.75
CA GLU A 233 -1.52 17.30 -68.51
C GLU A 233 -1.41 16.74 -69.93
N LYS A 234 -1.54 15.41 -70.07
CA LYS A 234 -1.54 14.75 -71.36
C LYS A 234 -2.72 15.18 -72.25
N GLN A 235 -3.91 15.23 -71.65
CA GLN A 235 -5.10 15.70 -72.37
C GLN A 235 -4.98 17.17 -72.81
N ILE A 236 -4.47 18.05 -71.92
CA ILE A 236 -4.23 19.47 -72.28
C ILE A 236 -3.18 19.55 -73.40
N ALA A 237 -2.08 18.79 -73.33
CA ALA A 237 -1.08 18.78 -74.40
C ALA A 237 -1.65 18.27 -75.72
N GLU A 238 -2.48 17.21 -75.70
CA GLU A 238 -3.17 16.70 -76.87
C GLU A 238 -4.17 17.70 -77.46
N GLU A 239 -4.90 18.41 -76.59
CA GLU A 239 -5.83 19.47 -77.03
C GLU A 239 -5.10 20.66 -77.65
N ILE A 240 -3.98 21.11 -77.06
CA ILE A 240 -3.14 22.17 -77.57
C ILE A 240 -2.56 21.74 -78.97
N ALA A 241 -2.05 20.53 -79.03
CA ALA A 241 -1.54 20.01 -80.29
C ALA A 241 -2.58 19.88 -81.41
N ARG A 242 -3.84 19.49 -81.03
CA ARG A 242 -4.98 19.50 -81.97
C ARG A 242 -5.34 20.89 -82.40
N ALA A 243 -5.45 21.84 -81.41
CA ALA A 243 -5.76 23.22 -81.73
C ALA A 243 -4.70 23.88 -82.59
N GLU A 244 -3.39 23.60 -82.40
CA GLU A 244 -2.31 24.07 -83.22
C GLU A 244 -2.36 23.46 -84.62
N ALA A 245 -2.66 22.15 -84.73
CA ALA A 245 -2.79 21.45 -86.01
C ALA A 245 -4.03 21.98 -86.77
N GLU A 246 -5.17 22.21 -86.09
CA GLU A 246 -6.36 22.82 -86.69
C GLU A 246 -6.10 24.27 -87.15
N ALA A 247 -5.39 25.07 -86.35
CA ALA A 247 -5.03 26.43 -86.66
C ALA A 247 -4.08 26.47 -87.86
N LYS A 248 -3.12 25.55 -87.95
CA LYS A 248 -2.21 25.39 -89.07
C LYS A 248 -2.96 24.95 -90.32
N ALA A 249 -3.82 23.97 -90.23
CA ALA A 249 -4.66 23.52 -91.32
C ALA A 249 -5.64 24.64 -91.80
N ALA A 250 -6.21 25.45 -90.89
CA ALA A 250 -7.03 26.60 -91.20
C ALA A 250 -6.19 27.67 -91.99
N ARG A 251 -4.97 27.97 -91.54
CA ARG A 251 -4.04 28.90 -92.23
C ARG A 251 -3.67 28.40 -93.62
N GLU A 252 -3.40 27.13 -93.76
CA GLU A 252 -3.06 26.53 -95.08
C GLU A 252 -4.25 26.50 -96.00
N ARG A 253 -5.51 26.33 -95.48
CA ARG A 253 -6.70 26.42 -96.28
C ARG A 253 -6.98 27.86 -96.69
N ALA A 254 -6.76 28.82 -95.77
CA ALA A 254 -6.91 30.24 -96.11
C ALA A 254 -5.88 30.68 -97.18
N ALA A 255 -4.60 30.23 -97.08
CA ALA A 255 -3.56 30.53 -98.05
C ALA A 255 -3.72 29.81 -99.42
N ARG A 256 -4.61 28.82 -99.49
CA ARG A 256 -4.97 28.14 -100.77
C ARG A 256 -6.29 28.76 -101.38
N ALA A 257 -6.97 29.55 -100.67
CA ALA A 257 -8.21 30.19 -101.07
C ALA A 257 -8.01 31.65 -101.57
N GLU A 258 -6.81 32.21 -101.40
CA GLU A 258 -6.29 33.40 -102.02
C GLU A 258 -5.50 32.98 -103.33
#